data_ea88ec2df6cd6393d6e6d71c411139e4
#
_entry.id   ea88ec2df6cd6393d6e6d71c411139e4
#
_cell.length_a   1.000
_cell.length_b   1.000
_cell.length_c   1.000
_cell.angle_alpha   90.00
_cell.angle_beta   90.00
_cell.angle_gamma   90.00
#
_symmetry.space_group_name_H-M   'P 1'
#
loop_
_entity.id
_entity.type
_entity.pdbx_description
1 polymer ?
#
loop_
_entity_poly.entity_id
_entity_poly.type
_entity_poly.pdbx_seq_one_letter_code
_entity_poly.pdbx_strand_id
1 'polypeptide(L)'
;NLIFTSGGTAFKMPTADGNSGDFLKTDGSGTMTFASAAAAASDDSRATVKNNKSASTTARTIDFFQASGADMVWYFMACNDLTNDHSSANVFIVCHNDSDAFIGGPRGGASGTANSLVTTSADISSNQVRVKIAAPSADSKISFYKIPISRANTSDETSGVTITTSNTDVDSASESIDTFAHASFRAAKYTILVDDNAKTETGVTEALVVHDGTNAFIIQYGTVNTGNNDMITLSAAISGANVVVSAAGLTPNLSLKTHKTLLSDSMTAGENANQKIIGATTVSSTATAFDSIDIDDANAALYYVVGKNATEGTFSVQEVYLTGAPGEAGVSQGPFVSSKETTQLEFTSAYLTTTDNSVGLSIASTSGGSTVVNAYRINCLAE
;
A
#
# COMPACT_ATOMS: atom_id res chain seq x y z
N ASN A 1 -10.41 -9.29 49.87
CA ASN A 1 -10.31 -8.53 48.60
C ASN A 1 -9.57 -7.24 48.89
N LEU A 2 -8.52 -6.96 48.16
CA LEU A 2 -7.85 -5.66 48.19
C LEU A 2 -8.67 -4.67 47.33
N ILE A 3 -9.01 -3.55 47.93
CA ILE A 3 -9.79 -2.50 47.25
C ILE A 3 -8.92 -1.24 47.22
N PHE A 4 -8.71 -0.69 46.03
CA PHE A 4 -8.11 0.61 45.83
C PHE A 4 -9.20 1.64 45.56
N THR A 5 -9.10 2.82 46.15
CA THR A 5 -10.03 3.90 45.90
C THR A 5 -9.26 5.06 45.29
N SER A 6 -9.68 5.49 44.10
CA SER A 6 -9.14 6.68 43.42
C SER A 6 -10.30 7.52 42.92
N GLY A 7 -10.31 8.81 43.23
CA GLY A 7 -11.37 9.71 42.78
C GLY A 7 -12.80 9.32 43.22
N GLY A 8 -12.95 8.63 44.33
CA GLY A 8 -14.26 8.17 44.82
C GLY A 8 -14.75 6.84 44.24
N THR A 9 -14.05 6.25 43.30
CA THR A 9 -14.39 4.94 42.72
C THR A 9 -13.54 3.84 43.35
N ALA A 10 -14.19 2.78 43.86
CA ALA A 10 -13.53 1.62 44.41
C ALA A 10 -13.23 0.58 43.32
N PHE A 11 -11.99 0.17 43.20
CA PHE A 11 -11.57 -0.90 42.30
C PHE A 11 -11.39 -2.20 43.03
N LYS A 12 -12.07 -3.26 42.60
CA LYS A 12 -11.95 -4.61 43.15
C LYS A 12 -10.88 -5.38 42.39
N MET A 13 -9.89 -5.89 43.15
CA MET A 13 -8.88 -6.79 42.57
C MET A 13 -9.49 -8.17 42.33
N PRO A 14 -9.01 -8.92 41.33
CA PRO A 14 -9.34 -10.33 41.14
C PRO A 14 -9.03 -11.14 42.40
N THR A 15 -9.81 -12.18 42.64
CA THR A 15 -9.61 -13.09 43.77
C THR A 15 -8.76 -14.30 43.42
N ALA A 16 -8.53 -14.53 42.15
CA ALA A 16 -7.66 -15.59 41.64
C ALA A 16 -6.47 -14.94 40.89
N ASP A 17 -5.38 -15.68 40.86
CA ASP A 17 -4.21 -15.30 40.03
C ASP A 17 -4.51 -15.50 38.56
N GLY A 18 -3.85 -14.69 37.69
CA GLY A 18 -3.88 -14.85 36.22
C GLY A 18 -2.85 -15.87 35.76
N ASN A 19 -2.87 -16.16 34.47
CA ASN A 19 -1.81 -16.95 33.85
C ASN A 19 -0.53 -16.12 33.63
N SER A 20 0.59 -16.82 33.47
CA SER A 20 1.84 -16.13 33.10
C SER A 20 1.68 -15.32 31.80
N GLY A 21 1.93 -14.01 31.88
CA GLY A 21 1.75 -13.08 30.76
C GLY A 21 0.40 -12.35 30.74
N ASP A 22 -0.52 -12.66 31.70
CA ASP A 22 -1.74 -11.88 31.84
C ASP A 22 -1.45 -10.49 32.45
N PHE A 23 -2.23 -9.51 32.05
CA PHE A 23 -2.21 -8.16 32.61
C PHE A 23 -3.54 -7.82 33.27
N LEU A 24 -3.49 -6.90 34.23
CA LEU A 24 -4.67 -6.45 34.95
C LEU A 24 -5.46 -5.44 34.08
N LYS A 25 -6.72 -5.75 33.79
CA LYS A 25 -7.63 -4.96 32.98
C LYS A 25 -8.82 -4.49 33.80
N THR A 26 -9.25 -3.24 33.62
CA THR A 26 -10.50 -2.72 34.17
C THR A 26 -11.66 -2.90 33.16
N ASP A 27 -12.85 -3.18 33.71
CA ASP A 27 -14.11 -3.21 32.93
C ASP A 27 -14.75 -1.81 32.77
N GLY A 28 -14.11 -0.77 33.29
CA GLY A 28 -14.64 0.59 33.30
C GLY A 28 -15.69 0.84 34.39
N SER A 29 -16.11 -0.21 35.15
CA SER A 29 -17.15 -0.13 36.17
C SER A 29 -16.61 -0.42 37.58
N GLY A 30 -15.29 -0.40 37.75
CA GLY A 30 -14.61 -0.60 39.01
C GLY A 30 -14.22 -2.05 39.31
N THR A 31 -14.36 -2.99 38.36
CA THR A 31 -13.86 -4.35 38.51
C THR A 31 -12.58 -4.50 37.67
N MET A 32 -11.57 -5.14 38.29
CA MET A 32 -10.34 -5.51 37.62
C MET A 32 -10.31 -7.02 37.41
N THR A 33 -9.93 -7.45 36.23
CA THR A 33 -9.77 -8.85 35.85
C THR A 33 -8.40 -9.08 35.24
N PHE A 34 -7.84 -10.27 35.39
CA PHE A 34 -6.72 -10.67 34.57
C PHE A 34 -7.23 -10.96 33.14
N ALA A 35 -6.56 -10.39 32.18
CA ALA A 35 -6.75 -10.71 30.77
C ALA A 35 -5.39 -11.16 30.24
N SER A 36 -5.38 -12.23 29.47
CA SER A 36 -4.20 -12.53 28.69
C SER A 36 -3.81 -11.27 27.92
N ALA A 37 -2.53 -10.94 27.94
CA ALA A 37 -2.02 -10.03 26.92
C ALA A 37 -2.52 -10.63 25.63
N ALA A 38 -3.56 -10.04 25.05
CA ALA A 38 -3.99 -10.41 23.71
C ALA A 38 -2.70 -10.40 22.93
N ALA A 39 -2.29 -11.56 22.40
CA ALA A 39 -1.05 -11.75 21.65
C ALA A 39 -0.96 -10.52 20.77
N ALA A 40 0.04 -9.67 21.02
CA ALA A 40 0.09 -8.23 20.72
C ALA A 40 -0.80 -7.96 19.53
N ALA A 41 -1.93 -7.32 19.78
CA ALA A 41 -3.10 -7.47 18.93
C ALA A 41 -2.63 -7.34 17.50
N SER A 42 -2.82 -8.37 16.68
CA SER A 42 -2.42 -8.29 15.30
C SER A 42 -2.95 -6.95 14.85
N ASP A 43 -2.07 -6.06 14.44
CA ASP A 43 -2.50 -4.73 14.06
C ASP A 43 -3.14 -4.87 12.69
N ASP A 44 -4.35 -5.43 12.72
CA ASP A 44 -5.20 -5.65 11.54
C ASP A 44 -5.90 -4.34 11.16
N SER A 45 -5.52 -3.23 11.83
CA SER A 45 -6.02 -1.92 11.45
C SER A 45 -5.46 -1.53 10.08
N ARG A 46 -6.34 -0.99 9.27
CA ARG A 46 -6.01 -0.47 7.94
C ARG A 46 -5.04 0.69 8.06
N ALA A 47 -4.14 0.78 7.11
CA ALA A 47 -3.18 1.86 6.99
C ALA A 47 -2.30 2.06 8.24
N THR A 48 -1.97 0.99 8.93
CA THR A 48 -1.06 1.05 10.07
C THR A 48 0.34 1.39 9.64
N VAL A 49 0.94 2.34 10.32
CA VAL A 49 2.35 2.67 10.19
C VAL A 49 3.12 2.06 11.34
N LYS A 50 4.13 1.28 11.04
CA LYS A 50 5.11 0.76 11.99
C LYS A 50 6.45 1.37 11.68
N ASN A 51 7.00 2.09 12.64
CA ASN A 51 8.26 2.80 12.47
C ASN A 51 9.38 2.08 13.18
N ASN A 52 10.60 2.26 12.67
CA ASN A 52 11.84 2.01 13.36
C ASN A 52 12.06 0.56 13.84
N LYS A 53 11.68 -0.42 13.03
CA LYS A 53 12.02 -1.82 13.28
C LYS A 53 13.47 -2.08 12.90
N SER A 54 14.29 -2.51 13.88
CA SER A 54 15.66 -2.95 13.58
C SER A 54 15.64 -4.20 12.72
N ALA A 55 16.37 -4.17 11.64
CA ALA A 55 16.58 -5.28 10.72
C ALA A 55 18.05 -5.69 10.68
N SER A 56 18.37 -6.79 10.05
CA SER A 56 19.74 -7.28 9.88
C SER A 56 19.85 -8.06 8.58
N THR A 57 21.06 -8.45 8.23
CA THR A 57 21.34 -9.31 7.06
C THR A 57 20.72 -10.70 7.17
N THR A 58 20.37 -11.15 8.38
CA THR A 58 19.61 -12.37 8.59
C THR A 58 18.12 -12.04 8.67
N ALA A 59 17.29 -12.79 7.95
CA ALA A 59 15.85 -12.58 7.93
C ALA A 59 15.24 -12.63 9.34
N ARG A 60 14.54 -11.56 9.71
CA ARG A 60 13.84 -11.42 10.99
C ARG A 60 12.39 -11.07 10.76
N THR A 61 11.51 -11.55 11.63
CA THR A 61 10.10 -11.14 11.64
C THR A 61 10.01 -9.67 12.02
N ILE A 62 9.54 -8.86 11.08
CA ILE A 62 9.32 -7.42 11.28
C ILE A 62 7.86 -7.09 11.57
N ASP A 63 6.96 -7.91 11.04
CA ASP A 63 5.52 -7.79 11.27
C ASP A 63 4.86 -9.17 11.24
N PHE A 64 3.67 -9.24 11.81
CA PHE A 64 2.81 -10.41 11.69
C PHE A 64 1.33 -9.98 11.73
N PHE A 65 0.47 -10.82 11.20
CA PHE A 65 -0.98 -10.68 11.30
C PHE A 65 -1.61 -12.04 11.53
N GLN A 66 -2.83 -12.05 12.10
CA GLN A 66 -3.57 -13.31 12.32
C GLN A 66 -4.11 -13.81 10.99
N ALA A 67 -3.94 -15.08 10.69
CA ALA A 67 -4.50 -15.69 9.49
C ALA A 67 -6.04 -15.63 9.47
N SER A 68 -6.68 -15.54 10.64
CA SER A 68 -8.13 -15.31 10.74
C SER A 68 -8.56 -13.84 10.57
N GLY A 69 -7.63 -12.89 10.63
CA GLY A 69 -7.92 -11.45 10.61
C GLY A 69 -7.79 -10.83 9.22
N ALA A 70 -6.78 -11.25 8.46
CA ALA A 70 -6.55 -10.77 7.10
C ALA A 70 -6.07 -11.91 6.21
N ASP A 71 -6.59 -12.02 5.01
CA ASP A 71 -6.18 -13.03 4.02
C ASP A 71 -5.02 -12.54 3.16
N MET A 72 -4.86 -11.21 3.07
CA MET A 72 -3.70 -10.58 2.48
C MET A 72 -3.36 -9.25 3.16
N VAL A 73 -2.11 -8.84 3.04
CA VAL A 73 -1.65 -7.51 3.46
C VAL A 73 -0.75 -6.93 2.37
N TRP A 74 -1.10 -5.74 1.93
CA TRP A 74 -0.28 -4.91 1.06
C TRP A 74 0.65 -4.05 1.92
N TYR A 75 1.93 -3.96 1.55
CA TYR A 75 2.95 -3.19 2.26
C TYR A 75 3.61 -2.18 1.35
N PHE A 76 3.75 -0.95 1.83
CA PHE A 76 4.75 -0.01 1.37
C PHE A 76 5.76 0.20 2.50
N MET A 77 7.03 -0.04 2.23
CA MET A 77 8.09 -0.11 3.23
C MET A 77 9.30 0.71 2.82
N ALA A 78 9.83 1.50 3.75
CA ALA A 78 11.15 2.10 3.66
C ALA A 78 12.16 1.27 4.46
N CYS A 79 13.34 1.09 3.91
CA CYS A 79 14.48 0.54 4.61
C CYS A 79 15.63 1.54 4.56
N ASN A 80 16.08 2.00 5.73
CA ASN A 80 17.25 2.84 5.89
C ASN A 80 18.43 2.00 6.30
N ASP A 81 19.44 1.96 5.47
CA ASP A 81 20.75 1.38 5.76
C ASP A 81 21.66 2.45 6.38
N LEU A 82 21.71 2.47 7.71
CA LEU A 82 22.49 3.45 8.46
C LEU A 82 24.00 3.23 8.35
N THR A 83 24.46 2.09 7.84
CA THR A 83 25.88 1.80 7.63
C THR A 83 26.40 2.50 6.38
N ASN A 84 25.57 2.61 5.34
CA ASN A 84 25.97 3.11 4.03
C ASN A 84 25.25 4.41 3.63
N ASP A 85 24.44 4.99 4.51
CA ASP A 85 23.63 6.19 4.25
C ASP A 85 22.73 6.02 3.01
N HIS A 86 22.10 4.85 2.86
CA HIS A 86 21.19 4.56 1.75
C HIS A 86 19.77 4.29 2.23
N SER A 87 18.80 4.61 1.41
CA SER A 87 17.40 4.23 1.65
C SER A 87 16.79 3.50 0.45
N SER A 88 15.82 2.64 0.72
CA SER A 88 15.03 1.99 -0.31
C SER A 88 13.54 2.04 -0.01
N ALA A 89 12.76 2.18 -1.07
CA ALA A 89 11.31 2.08 -1.08
C ALA A 89 10.91 0.74 -1.68
N ASN A 90 10.04 0.01 -1.01
CA ASN A 90 9.66 -1.34 -1.42
C ASN A 90 8.15 -1.50 -1.30
N VAL A 91 7.50 -2.01 -2.33
CA VAL A 91 6.11 -2.46 -2.28
C VAL A 91 6.09 -3.97 -2.47
N PHE A 92 5.38 -4.66 -1.61
CA PHE A 92 5.17 -6.10 -1.70
C PHE A 92 3.83 -6.49 -1.09
N ILE A 93 3.37 -7.69 -1.40
CA ILE A 93 2.11 -8.22 -0.92
C ILE A 93 2.36 -9.58 -0.30
N VAL A 94 1.70 -9.82 0.83
CA VAL A 94 1.68 -11.13 1.49
C VAL A 94 0.25 -11.66 1.46
N CYS A 95 0.07 -12.88 1.00
CA CYS A 95 -1.20 -13.60 1.06
C CYS A 95 -0.98 -15.01 1.63
N HIS A 96 -2.06 -15.67 2.04
CA HIS A 96 -2.01 -17.03 2.58
C HIS A 96 -3.30 -17.80 2.30
N ASN A 97 -3.22 -19.11 2.40
CA ASN A 97 -4.33 -20.05 2.29
C ASN A 97 -4.59 -20.83 3.59
N ASP A 98 -4.28 -20.23 4.76
CA ASP A 98 -4.33 -20.81 6.10
C ASP A 98 -3.26 -21.86 6.42
N SER A 99 -2.60 -22.42 5.44
CA SER A 99 -1.51 -23.41 5.59
C SER A 99 -0.15 -22.82 5.24
N ASP A 100 -0.09 -22.11 4.12
CA ASP A 100 1.13 -21.54 3.56
C ASP A 100 0.98 -20.05 3.33
N ALA A 101 2.06 -19.30 3.50
CA ALA A 101 2.14 -17.88 3.20
C ALA A 101 3.05 -17.62 2.01
N PHE A 102 2.63 -16.73 1.13
CA PHE A 102 3.29 -16.35 -0.10
C PHE A 102 3.51 -14.84 -0.13
N ILE A 103 4.61 -14.44 -0.74
CA ILE A 103 4.98 -13.03 -0.85
C ILE A 103 5.40 -12.73 -2.28
N GLY A 104 4.83 -11.68 -2.84
CA GLY A 104 5.31 -11.08 -4.07
C GLY A 104 6.65 -10.40 -3.82
N GLY A 105 7.61 -10.60 -4.71
CA GLY A 105 8.91 -9.95 -4.61
C GLY A 105 8.77 -8.43 -4.50
N PRO A 106 9.66 -7.75 -3.75
CA PRO A 106 9.60 -6.31 -3.61
C PRO A 106 9.82 -5.65 -4.98
N ARG A 107 9.00 -4.64 -5.28
CA ARG A 107 9.24 -3.67 -6.34
C ARG A 107 9.44 -2.30 -5.72
N GLY A 108 10.24 -1.46 -6.32
CA GLY A 108 10.51 -0.13 -5.79
C GLY A 108 11.83 0.44 -6.29
N GLY A 109 12.47 1.25 -5.47
CA GLY A 109 13.73 1.92 -5.80
C GLY A 109 14.61 2.11 -4.57
N ALA A 110 15.84 2.53 -4.82
CA ALA A 110 16.80 2.85 -3.78
C ALA A 110 17.56 4.14 -4.13
N SER A 111 18.05 4.84 -3.11
CA SER A 111 19.00 5.94 -3.27
C SER A 111 20.43 5.41 -3.45
N GLY A 112 21.26 6.20 -4.12
CA GLY A 112 22.69 5.89 -4.32
C GLY A 112 22.95 4.71 -5.27
N THR A 113 24.15 4.16 -5.18
CA THR A 113 24.61 3.07 -6.05
C THR A 113 24.28 1.68 -5.51
N ALA A 114 23.67 1.59 -4.35
CA ALA A 114 23.34 0.33 -3.74
C ALA A 114 22.09 -0.28 -4.35
N ASN A 115 22.26 -1.38 -5.05
CA ASN A 115 21.17 -2.23 -5.59
C ASN A 115 20.44 -3.04 -4.49
N SER A 116 20.38 -2.54 -3.28
CA SER A 116 19.94 -3.35 -2.16
C SER A 116 18.49 -3.09 -1.80
N LEU A 117 17.61 -3.64 -2.62
CA LEU A 117 16.28 -3.96 -2.14
C LEU A 117 16.41 -5.03 -1.04
N VAL A 118 15.54 -4.96 -0.06
CA VAL A 118 15.46 -5.98 0.99
C VAL A 118 15.06 -7.33 0.41
N THR A 119 15.48 -8.42 1.05
CA THR A 119 14.94 -9.73 0.76
C THR A 119 13.74 -9.99 1.66
N THR A 120 12.61 -10.31 1.07
CA THR A 120 11.34 -10.55 1.76
C THR A 120 11.02 -12.04 1.78
N SER A 121 10.41 -12.51 2.86
CA SER A 121 9.84 -13.85 2.97
C SER A 121 8.67 -13.87 3.95
N ALA A 122 7.78 -14.83 3.82
CA ALA A 122 6.67 -15.03 4.75
C ALA A 122 6.54 -16.50 5.11
N ASP A 123 6.01 -16.79 6.29
CA ASP A 123 5.60 -18.13 6.73
C ASP A 123 4.41 -18.05 7.69
N ILE A 124 3.79 -19.20 7.94
CA ILE A 124 2.74 -19.32 8.96
C ILE A 124 3.28 -20.11 10.16
N SER A 125 3.05 -19.59 11.34
CA SER A 125 3.36 -20.28 12.59
C SER A 125 2.35 -19.91 13.67
N SER A 126 1.72 -20.89 14.29
CA SER A 126 0.73 -20.69 15.36
C SER A 126 -0.42 -19.75 14.95
N ASN A 127 -0.98 -19.96 13.76
CA ASN A 127 -2.05 -19.13 13.19
C ASN A 127 -1.66 -17.66 12.92
N GLN A 128 -0.35 -17.37 12.86
CA GLN A 128 0.17 -16.07 12.52
C GLN A 128 0.94 -16.13 11.21
N VAL A 129 0.61 -15.27 10.28
CA VAL A 129 1.42 -14.99 9.09
C VAL A 129 2.53 -14.04 9.51
N ARG A 130 3.78 -14.49 9.45
CA ARG A 130 4.96 -13.71 9.82
C ARG A 130 5.65 -13.17 8.58
N VAL A 131 5.86 -11.86 8.57
CA VAL A 131 6.59 -11.18 7.49
C VAL A 131 8.03 -10.98 7.95
N LYS A 132 8.95 -11.54 7.19
CA LYS A 132 10.38 -11.54 7.50
C LYS A 132 11.16 -10.76 6.47
N ILE A 133 12.10 -9.96 6.94
CA ILE A 133 12.98 -9.15 6.10
C ILE A 133 14.43 -9.45 6.45
N ALA A 134 15.24 -9.66 5.42
CA ALA A 134 16.69 -9.53 5.50
C ALA A 134 17.08 -8.20 4.83
N ALA A 135 17.71 -7.33 5.60
CA ALA A 135 18.14 -6.02 5.17
C ALA A 135 19.56 -6.04 4.57
N PRO A 136 19.96 -5.02 3.82
CA PRO A 136 21.28 -4.97 3.20
C PRO A 136 22.44 -4.91 4.21
N SER A 137 22.22 -4.31 5.38
CA SER A 137 23.23 -4.22 6.43
C SER A 137 22.70 -4.65 7.80
N ALA A 138 23.61 -4.82 8.76
CA ALA A 138 23.27 -5.19 10.13
C ALA A 138 22.62 -4.04 10.92
N ASP A 139 22.85 -2.80 10.50
CA ASP A 139 22.27 -1.60 11.10
C ASP A 139 21.31 -0.93 10.13
N SER A 140 20.18 -1.61 9.92
CA SER A 140 19.10 -1.10 9.08
C SER A 140 17.84 -0.87 9.90
N LYS A 141 17.10 0.16 9.54
CA LYS A 141 15.82 0.51 10.14
C LYS A 141 14.71 0.39 9.10
N ILE A 142 13.59 -0.14 9.53
CA ILE A 142 12.43 -0.38 8.66
C ILE A 142 11.22 0.33 9.23
N SER A 143 10.59 1.11 8.37
CA SER A 143 9.27 1.68 8.58
C SER A 143 8.35 1.19 7.48
N PHE A 144 7.08 0.98 7.78
CA PHE A 144 6.13 0.56 6.76
C PHE A 144 4.70 1.03 7.03
N TYR A 145 3.99 1.20 5.94
CA TYR A 145 2.57 1.42 5.86
C TYR A 145 1.93 0.15 5.30
N LYS A 146 0.85 -0.34 5.91
CA LYS A 146 0.20 -1.57 5.48
C LYS A 146 -1.31 -1.42 5.33
N ILE A 147 -1.87 -2.19 4.42
CA ILE A 147 -3.32 -2.31 4.19
C ILE A 147 -3.69 -3.78 4.26
N PRO A 148 -4.29 -4.24 5.37
CA PRO A 148 -4.83 -5.58 5.46
C PRO A 148 -6.19 -5.66 4.74
N ILE A 149 -6.41 -6.77 4.04
CA ILE A 149 -7.68 -7.09 3.38
C ILE A 149 -8.10 -8.49 3.81
N SER A 150 -9.32 -8.59 4.33
CA SER A 150 -9.91 -9.85 4.79
C SER A 150 -11.16 -10.17 3.99
N ARG A 151 -11.43 -11.46 3.80
CA ARG A 151 -12.69 -11.95 3.24
C ARG A 151 -13.92 -11.54 4.06
N ALA A 152 -13.75 -11.36 5.36
CA ALA A 152 -14.83 -10.97 6.27
C ALA A 152 -15.13 -9.47 6.27
N ASN A 153 -14.29 -8.63 5.66
CA ASN A 153 -14.49 -7.18 5.70
C ASN A 153 -15.72 -6.76 4.89
N THR A 154 -16.60 -6.00 5.54
CA THR A 154 -17.65 -5.24 4.86
C THR A 154 -17.05 -3.96 4.27
N SER A 155 -17.74 -3.37 3.28
CA SER A 155 -17.33 -2.11 2.65
C SER A 155 -17.13 -1.03 3.71
N ASP A 156 -16.01 -0.29 3.60
CA ASP A 156 -15.72 0.88 4.43
C ASP A 156 -15.18 1.98 3.52
N GLU A 157 -15.93 3.07 3.44
CA GLU A 157 -15.56 4.26 2.68
C GLU A 157 -14.99 5.29 3.65
N THR A 158 -13.68 5.28 3.81
CA THR A 158 -12.98 6.37 4.51
C THR A 158 -12.32 7.25 3.45
N SER A 159 -12.53 8.56 3.56
CA SER A 159 -12.13 9.61 2.61
C SER A 159 -10.85 9.31 1.80
N GLY A 160 -10.98 9.10 0.49
CA GLY A 160 -9.88 8.95 -0.47
C GLY A 160 -9.37 7.52 -0.69
N VAL A 161 -9.65 6.61 0.22
CA VAL A 161 -9.31 5.18 0.09
C VAL A 161 -10.57 4.36 0.32
N THR A 162 -11.13 3.81 -0.74
CA THR A 162 -12.35 3.01 -0.67
C THR A 162 -11.99 1.53 -0.73
N ILE A 163 -12.45 0.77 0.23
CA ILE A 163 -12.47 -0.69 0.14
C ILE A 163 -13.87 -1.09 -0.27
N THR A 164 -14.00 -1.56 -1.48
CA THR A 164 -15.23 -2.18 -1.95
C THR A 164 -15.09 -3.68 -1.77
N THR A 165 -15.93 -4.24 -0.94
CA THR A 165 -16.06 -5.68 -0.83
C THR A 165 -17.17 -6.12 -1.76
N SER A 166 -16.85 -6.59 -2.94
CA SER A 166 -17.77 -7.41 -3.70
C SER A 166 -17.42 -8.87 -3.43
N ASN A 167 -18.31 -9.60 -2.81
CA ASN A 167 -18.28 -11.04 -2.81
C ASN A 167 -18.89 -11.48 -4.15
N THR A 168 -18.17 -11.25 -5.23
CA THR A 168 -18.64 -11.62 -6.57
C THR A 168 -18.11 -13.02 -6.81
N ASP A 169 -19.01 -13.91 -7.13
CA ASP A 169 -18.70 -15.26 -7.57
C ASP A 169 -18.30 -15.17 -9.04
N VAL A 170 -17.00 -15.07 -9.29
CA VAL A 170 -16.47 -14.83 -10.64
C VAL A 170 -16.16 -16.16 -11.29
N ASP A 171 -16.84 -16.40 -12.41
CA ASP A 171 -16.63 -17.53 -13.29
C ASP A 171 -15.77 -17.15 -14.52
N SER A 172 -15.73 -18.04 -15.49
CA SER A 172 -14.99 -17.80 -16.75
C SER A 172 -15.59 -16.70 -17.63
N ALA A 173 -16.84 -16.32 -17.40
CA ALA A 173 -17.44 -15.15 -18.03
C ALA A 173 -16.93 -13.87 -17.38
N SER A 174 -16.72 -12.81 -18.17
CA SER A 174 -16.31 -11.52 -17.62
C SER A 174 -17.46 -10.88 -16.85
N GLU A 175 -17.22 -10.62 -15.56
CA GLU A 175 -18.20 -10.01 -14.64
C GLU A 175 -17.69 -8.69 -14.09
N SER A 176 -18.62 -7.75 -13.87
CA SER A 176 -18.27 -6.46 -13.24
C SER A 176 -17.95 -6.67 -11.76
N ILE A 177 -16.75 -6.31 -11.36
CA ILE A 177 -16.30 -6.41 -9.97
C ILE A 177 -16.34 -5.06 -9.25
N ASP A 178 -16.24 -3.96 -9.97
CA ASP A 178 -16.33 -2.62 -9.42
C ASP A 178 -16.64 -1.58 -10.48
N THR A 179 -17.12 -0.41 -10.03
CA THR A 179 -17.39 0.74 -10.89
C THR A 179 -16.97 2.05 -10.21
N PHE A 180 -16.62 3.06 -11.01
CA PHE A 180 -16.46 4.43 -10.52
C PHE A 180 -16.92 5.45 -11.58
N ALA A 181 -17.40 6.62 -11.10
CA ALA A 181 -17.91 7.68 -11.96
C ALA A 181 -16.77 8.33 -12.78
N HIS A 182 -16.81 8.22 -14.10
CA HIS A 182 -15.76 8.77 -14.97
C HIS A 182 -15.73 10.31 -15.00
N ALA A 183 -16.83 10.97 -14.61
CA ALA A 183 -16.87 12.44 -14.51
C ALA A 183 -16.13 12.98 -13.26
N SER A 184 -15.97 12.14 -12.22
CA SER A 184 -15.38 12.55 -10.94
C SER A 184 -13.93 12.10 -10.78
N PHE A 185 -13.57 10.96 -11.36
CA PHE A 185 -12.27 10.35 -11.19
C PHE A 185 -11.68 9.99 -12.55
N ARG A 186 -10.41 10.25 -12.74
CA ARG A 186 -9.68 10.01 -13.99
C ARG A 186 -8.99 8.66 -14.01
N ALA A 187 -8.55 8.19 -12.85
CA ALA A 187 -7.83 6.94 -12.71
C ALA A 187 -8.16 6.24 -11.39
N ALA A 188 -7.79 4.97 -11.31
CA ALA A 188 -7.91 4.19 -10.08
C ALA A 188 -6.74 3.22 -9.94
N LYS A 189 -6.28 3.03 -8.71
CA LYS A 189 -5.39 1.96 -8.29
C LYS A 189 -6.23 0.88 -7.60
N TYR A 190 -6.04 -0.36 -8.01
CA TYR A 190 -6.68 -1.53 -7.40
C TYR A 190 -5.66 -2.47 -6.78
N THR A 191 -6.02 -3.05 -5.66
CA THR A 191 -5.41 -4.25 -5.11
C THR A 191 -6.55 -5.25 -4.86
N ILE A 192 -6.47 -6.41 -5.47
CA ILE A 192 -7.57 -7.38 -5.55
C ILE A 192 -7.13 -8.69 -4.94
N LEU A 193 -7.80 -9.08 -3.87
CA LEU A 193 -7.70 -10.43 -3.31
C LEU A 193 -8.63 -11.35 -4.10
N VAL A 194 -8.11 -12.48 -4.50
CA VAL A 194 -8.85 -13.55 -5.20
C VAL A 194 -8.72 -14.82 -4.38
N ASP A 195 -9.82 -15.49 -4.16
CA ASP A 195 -9.88 -16.69 -3.35
C ASP A 195 -10.80 -17.71 -4.02
N ASP A 196 -10.36 -18.95 -4.13
CA ASP A 196 -11.25 -20.01 -4.51
C ASP A 196 -12.20 -20.33 -3.34
N ASN A 197 -13.47 -20.60 -3.62
CA ASN A 197 -14.45 -20.86 -2.57
C ASN A 197 -14.13 -22.15 -1.78
N ALA A 198 -13.25 -23.00 -2.29
CA ALA A 198 -12.73 -24.17 -1.58
C ALA A 198 -11.56 -23.84 -0.65
N LYS A 199 -11.04 -22.61 -0.70
CA LYS A 199 -9.87 -22.10 0.07
C LYS A 199 -8.59 -22.91 -0.18
N THR A 200 -8.46 -23.50 -1.35
CA THR A 200 -7.24 -24.23 -1.71
C THR A 200 -6.22 -23.31 -2.35
N GLU A 201 -6.68 -22.27 -3.02
CA GLU A 201 -5.84 -21.27 -3.65
C GLU A 201 -6.30 -19.86 -3.28
N THR A 202 -5.34 -19.00 -2.96
CA THR A 202 -5.55 -17.57 -2.73
C THR A 202 -4.55 -16.82 -3.60
N GLY A 203 -5.02 -15.77 -4.24
CA GLY A 203 -4.20 -14.92 -5.08
C GLY A 203 -4.44 -13.44 -4.82
N VAL A 204 -3.48 -12.64 -5.22
CA VAL A 204 -3.58 -11.19 -5.22
C VAL A 204 -3.08 -10.67 -6.53
N THR A 205 -3.74 -9.65 -7.05
CA THR A 205 -3.27 -8.90 -8.19
C THR A 205 -3.48 -7.41 -7.99
N GLU A 206 -2.70 -6.60 -8.63
CA GLU A 206 -2.84 -5.15 -8.64
C GLU A 206 -3.18 -4.67 -10.04
N ALA A 207 -3.84 -3.53 -10.12
CA ALA A 207 -4.12 -2.89 -11.40
C ALA A 207 -4.11 -1.37 -11.30
N LEU A 208 -3.72 -0.73 -12.39
CA LEU A 208 -3.95 0.68 -12.64
C LEU A 208 -4.94 0.81 -13.78
N VAL A 209 -5.92 1.69 -13.60
CA VAL A 209 -6.93 2.02 -14.61
C VAL A 209 -6.89 3.50 -14.88
N VAL A 210 -6.96 3.89 -16.17
CA VAL A 210 -7.14 5.27 -16.61
C VAL A 210 -8.15 5.30 -17.74
N HIS A 211 -8.83 6.42 -17.93
CA HIS A 211 -9.77 6.59 -19.05
C HIS A 211 -9.59 7.98 -19.70
N ASP A 212 -10.00 8.09 -20.96
CA ASP A 212 -10.02 9.34 -21.72
C ASP A 212 -11.43 9.98 -21.84
N GLY A 213 -12.44 9.35 -21.21
CA GLY A 213 -13.84 9.72 -21.27
C GLY A 213 -14.65 8.92 -22.28
N THR A 214 -13.99 8.17 -23.15
CA THR A 214 -14.60 7.31 -24.19
C THR A 214 -14.19 5.85 -23.99
N ASN A 215 -12.91 5.63 -23.72
CA ASN A 215 -12.31 4.31 -23.51
C ASN A 215 -11.65 4.25 -22.14
N ALA A 216 -11.61 3.06 -21.55
CA ALA A 216 -10.84 2.77 -20.36
C ALA A 216 -9.69 1.82 -20.68
N PHE A 217 -8.56 2.04 -20.03
CA PHE A 217 -7.32 1.30 -20.19
C PHE A 217 -6.87 0.76 -18.85
N ILE A 218 -6.41 -0.47 -18.83
CA ILE A 218 -6.00 -1.16 -17.59
C ILE A 218 -4.69 -1.89 -17.82
N ILE A 219 -3.85 -1.89 -16.80
CA ILE A 219 -2.72 -2.79 -16.67
C ILE A 219 -2.87 -3.59 -15.39
N GLN A 220 -2.75 -4.91 -15.51
CA GLN A 220 -2.69 -5.86 -14.38
C GLN A 220 -1.23 -6.20 -14.11
N TYR A 221 -0.83 -6.21 -12.83
CA TYR A 221 0.56 -6.47 -12.43
C TYR A 221 0.61 -6.95 -10.96
N GLY A 222 1.81 -7.27 -10.48
CA GLY A 222 2.03 -7.61 -9.07
C GLY A 222 1.28 -8.86 -8.61
N THR A 223 1.01 -9.79 -9.52
CA THR A 223 0.28 -11.02 -9.19
C THR A 223 1.11 -11.94 -8.31
N VAL A 224 0.49 -12.40 -7.23
CA VAL A 224 1.00 -13.40 -6.30
C VAL A 224 -0.12 -14.38 -6.01
N ASN A 225 0.16 -15.68 -6.04
CA ASN A 225 -0.83 -16.69 -5.69
C ASN A 225 -0.21 -17.88 -4.98
N THR A 226 -1.03 -18.64 -4.29
CA THR A 226 -0.62 -19.87 -3.58
C THR A 226 -0.57 -21.09 -4.51
N GLY A 227 -1.14 -20.97 -5.72
CA GLY A 227 -1.09 -21.95 -6.80
C GLY A 227 -0.03 -21.62 -7.84
N ASN A 228 -0.06 -22.34 -8.96
CA ASN A 228 0.93 -22.19 -10.03
C ASN A 228 0.45 -21.33 -11.21
N ASN A 229 -0.80 -20.87 -11.21
CA ASN A 229 -1.41 -20.15 -12.32
C ASN A 229 -2.09 -18.86 -11.84
N ASP A 230 -2.16 -17.87 -12.72
CA ASP A 230 -3.02 -16.71 -12.50
C ASP A 230 -4.47 -17.15 -12.30
N MET A 231 -5.17 -16.47 -11.40
CA MET A 231 -6.56 -16.85 -11.07
C MET A 231 -7.58 -16.07 -11.87
N ILE A 232 -7.26 -14.82 -12.25
CA ILE A 232 -8.16 -13.92 -12.99
C ILE A 232 -7.44 -13.12 -14.06
N THR A 233 -8.21 -12.67 -15.05
CA THR A 233 -7.83 -11.59 -15.97
C THR A 233 -8.75 -10.41 -15.77
N LEU A 234 -8.18 -9.19 -15.83
CA LEU A 234 -8.89 -7.94 -15.63
C LEU A 234 -9.12 -7.22 -16.96
N SER A 235 -10.25 -6.54 -17.05
CA SER A 235 -10.58 -5.63 -18.14
C SER A 235 -11.26 -4.38 -17.62
N ALA A 236 -11.22 -3.28 -18.39
CA ALA A 236 -11.94 -2.06 -18.06
C ALA A 236 -12.61 -1.48 -19.31
N ALA A 237 -13.80 -0.93 -19.13
CA ALA A 237 -14.56 -0.28 -20.19
C ALA A 237 -15.40 0.88 -19.63
N ILE A 238 -15.79 1.83 -20.47
CA ILE A 238 -16.80 2.83 -20.12
C ILE A 238 -18.17 2.29 -20.44
N SER A 239 -19.07 2.37 -19.48
CA SER A 239 -20.49 2.02 -19.62
C SER A 239 -21.35 3.13 -18.98
N GLY A 240 -22.07 3.87 -19.80
CA GLY A 240 -22.86 5.01 -19.34
C GLY A 240 -21.97 6.07 -18.67
N ALA A 241 -22.26 6.42 -17.42
CA ALA A 241 -21.52 7.40 -16.64
C ALA A 241 -20.34 6.80 -15.85
N ASN A 242 -20.05 5.51 -16.00
CA ASN A 242 -19.07 4.82 -15.17
C ASN A 242 -17.96 4.16 -15.99
N VAL A 243 -16.78 4.11 -15.41
CA VAL A 243 -15.79 3.10 -15.73
C VAL A 243 -16.20 1.82 -15.01
N VAL A 244 -16.29 0.73 -15.73
CA VAL A 244 -16.59 -0.61 -15.22
C VAL A 244 -15.29 -1.42 -15.26
N VAL A 245 -14.89 -1.93 -14.12
CA VAL A 245 -13.78 -2.89 -14.01
C VAL A 245 -14.37 -4.28 -13.89
N SER A 246 -13.93 -5.17 -14.75
CA SER A 246 -14.44 -6.54 -14.82
C SER A 246 -13.33 -7.55 -14.65
N ALA A 247 -13.67 -8.69 -14.11
CA ALA A 247 -12.77 -9.85 -13.99
C ALA A 247 -13.39 -11.07 -14.68
N ALA A 248 -12.55 -11.89 -15.28
CA ALA A 248 -12.91 -13.23 -15.74
C ALA A 248 -12.02 -14.23 -14.99
N GLY A 249 -12.64 -15.20 -14.35
CA GLY A 249 -11.98 -16.28 -13.63
C GLY A 249 -11.30 -17.24 -14.59
N LEU A 250 -10.08 -17.65 -14.28
CA LEU A 250 -9.38 -18.74 -14.99
C LEU A 250 -9.75 -20.11 -14.41
N THR A 251 -10.32 -20.10 -13.21
CA THR A 251 -11.02 -21.23 -12.56
C THR A 251 -12.42 -20.77 -12.12
N PRO A 252 -13.40 -21.68 -12.02
CA PRO A 252 -14.75 -21.32 -11.59
C PRO A 252 -14.84 -21.03 -10.08
N ASN A 253 -15.90 -20.34 -9.68
CA ASN A 253 -16.28 -20.08 -8.28
C ASN A 253 -15.24 -19.28 -7.48
N LEU A 254 -14.75 -18.17 -8.03
CA LEU A 254 -13.81 -17.29 -7.36
C LEU A 254 -14.54 -16.18 -6.60
N SER A 255 -14.13 -15.94 -5.36
CA SER A 255 -14.53 -14.77 -4.57
C SER A 255 -13.47 -13.68 -4.69
N LEU A 256 -13.89 -12.44 -4.95
CA LEU A 256 -12.99 -11.30 -5.09
C LEU A 256 -13.26 -10.23 -4.04
N LYS A 257 -12.21 -9.61 -3.55
CA LYS A 257 -12.27 -8.39 -2.75
C LYS A 257 -11.34 -7.34 -3.31
N THR A 258 -11.84 -6.14 -3.47
CA THR A 258 -11.10 -5.05 -4.06
C THR A 258 -10.84 -3.94 -3.04
N HIS A 259 -9.61 -3.51 -2.97
CA HIS A 259 -9.23 -2.24 -2.39
C HIS A 259 -8.93 -1.28 -3.53
N LYS A 260 -9.55 -0.09 -3.54
CA LYS A 260 -9.30 0.91 -4.58
C LYS A 260 -8.91 2.27 -4.00
N THR A 261 -8.05 2.96 -4.71
CA THR A 261 -7.74 4.38 -4.51
C THR A 261 -8.16 5.12 -5.78
N LEU A 262 -9.09 6.05 -5.64
CA LEU A 262 -9.62 6.85 -6.75
C LEU A 262 -8.81 8.14 -6.91
N LEU A 263 -8.44 8.46 -8.15
CA LEU A 263 -7.57 9.59 -8.50
C LEU A 263 -8.30 10.50 -9.50
N SER A 264 -8.43 11.79 -9.17
CA SER A 264 -8.97 12.80 -10.07
C SER A 264 -7.85 13.48 -10.85
N ASP A 265 -8.17 14.09 -12.00
CA ASP A 265 -7.27 14.99 -12.73
C ASP A 265 -7.32 16.44 -12.22
N SER A 266 -8.06 16.67 -11.13
CA SER A 266 -8.25 17.98 -10.49
C SER A 266 -8.31 17.84 -8.97
N MET A 267 -7.39 17.06 -8.38
CA MET A 267 -7.34 16.86 -6.93
C MET A 267 -7.03 18.18 -6.20
N THR A 268 -7.76 18.45 -5.14
CA THR A 268 -7.46 19.56 -4.23
C THR A 268 -6.34 19.14 -3.28
N ALA A 269 -5.31 19.95 -3.16
CA ALA A 269 -4.19 19.70 -2.25
C ALA A 269 -4.68 19.50 -0.81
N GLY A 270 -4.12 18.51 -0.14
CA GLY A 270 -4.43 18.18 1.26
C GLY A 270 -3.41 17.21 1.81
N GLU A 271 -3.17 17.27 3.11
CA GLU A 271 -2.14 16.47 3.77
C GLU A 271 -2.62 15.95 5.12
N ASN A 272 -2.26 14.72 5.44
CA ASN A 272 -2.22 14.18 6.78
C ASN A 272 -0.84 13.51 7.01
N ALA A 273 -0.57 13.03 8.21
CA ALA A 273 0.76 12.53 8.58
C ALA A 273 1.39 11.52 7.59
N ASN A 274 0.58 10.68 6.93
CA ASN A 274 1.07 9.58 6.09
C ASN A 274 0.65 9.71 4.63
N GLN A 275 -0.21 10.66 4.29
CA GLN A 275 -0.81 10.78 2.97
C GLN A 275 -0.89 12.24 2.58
N LYS A 276 -0.58 12.53 1.33
CA LYS A 276 -0.66 13.88 0.77
C LYS A 276 -1.29 13.85 -0.61
N ILE A 277 -2.22 14.74 -0.84
CA ILE A 277 -2.71 15.06 -2.17
C ILE A 277 -1.92 16.26 -2.68
N ILE A 278 -1.25 16.08 -3.80
CA ILE A 278 -0.53 17.13 -4.49
C ILE A 278 -1.42 17.64 -5.61
N GLY A 279 -1.80 18.89 -5.52
CA GLY A 279 -2.69 19.54 -6.48
C GLY A 279 -2.05 19.73 -7.84
N ALA A 280 -2.85 20.23 -8.78
CA ALA A 280 -2.48 20.38 -10.17
C ALA A 280 -1.22 21.23 -10.38
N THR A 281 -0.25 20.69 -11.08
CA THR A 281 0.96 21.37 -11.54
C THR A 281 1.09 21.18 -13.05
N THR A 282 1.39 22.26 -13.78
CA THR A 282 1.66 22.17 -15.22
C THR A 282 3.14 21.90 -15.46
N VAL A 283 3.45 20.84 -16.18
CA VAL A 283 4.81 20.45 -16.56
C VAL A 283 4.98 20.51 -18.08
N SER A 284 6.19 20.82 -18.52
CA SER A 284 6.59 20.86 -19.91
C SER A 284 7.72 19.86 -20.16
N SER A 285 8.39 19.95 -21.30
CA SER A 285 9.59 19.16 -21.60
C SER A 285 10.79 19.48 -20.68
N THR A 286 10.74 20.59 -19.95
CA THR A 286 11.73 20.91 -18.93
C THR A 286 11.24 20.40 -17.59
N ALA A 287 12.09 19.68 -16.85
CA ALA A 287 11.77 19.16 -15.53
C ALA A 287 11.36 20.29 -14.58
N THR A 288 10.20 20.16 -14.01
CA THR A 288 9.59 21.11 -13.07
C THR A 288 9.55 20.47 -11.68
N ALA A 289 9.97 21.19 -10.65
CA ALA A 289 9.82 20.74 -9.26
C ALA A 289 8.33 20.50 -8.96
N PHE A 290 8.04 19.31 -8.48
CA PHE A 290 6.67 18.86 -8.24
C PHE A 290 6.33 18.71 -6.77
N ASP A 291 7.21 18.04 -6.02
CA ASP A 291 7.04 17.79 -4.59
C ASP A 291 8.39 17.53 -3.92
N SER A 292 8.42 17.54 -2.60
CA SER A 292 9.58 17.14 -1.80
C SER A 292 9.16 16.41 -0.54
N ILE A 293 10.05 15.57 -0.04
CA ILE A 293 9.95 14.94 1.28
C ILE A 293 11.14 15.40 2.12
N ASP A 294 10.90 15.77 3.36
CA ASP A 294 11.93 15.94 4.38
C ASP A 294 12.36 14.54 4.84
N ILE A 295 13.65 14.23 4.74
CA ILE A 295 14.15 12.89 5.10
C ILE A 295 14.15 12.65 6.61
N ASP A 296 14.03 13.70 7.42
CA ASP A 296 13.84 13.58 8.86
C ASP A 296 12.39 13.15 9.20
N ASP A 297 11.43 13.46 8.31
CA ASP A 297 10.04 13.07 8.45
C ASP A 297 9.71 11.77 7.69
N ALA A 298 10.28 11.57 6.49
CA ALA A 298 10.02 10.40 5.66
C ALA A 298 11.20 10.07 4.74
N ASN A 299 11.67 8.83 4.81
CA ASN A 299 12.79 8.37 3.98
C ASN A 299 12.36 7.81 2.62
N ALA A 300 11.08 7.52 2.47
CA ALA A 300 10.52 7.06 1.20
C ALA A 300 9.07 7.53 1.02
N ALA A 301 8.72 7.77 -0.23
CA ALA A 301 7.36 8.09 -0.63
C ALA A 301 6.97 7.30 -1.89
N LEU A 302 5.72 6.85 -1.89
CA LEU A 302 5.05 6.23 -3.03
C LEU A 302 4.04 7.22 -3.59
N TYR A 303 4.14 7.48 -4.88
CA TYR A 303 3.22 8.36 -5.60
C TYR A 303 2.40 7.57 -6.62
N TYR A 304 1.12 7.91 -6.71
CA TYR A 304 0.28 7.62 -7.86
C TYR A 304 0.07 8.93 -8.61
N VAL A 305 0.80 9.11 -9.71
CA VAL A 305 0.80 10.36 -10.49
C VAL A 305 -0.17 10.24 -11.65
N VAL A 306 -1.16 11.14 -11.72
CA VAL A 306 -2.09 11.25 -12.83
C VAL A 306 -1.65 12.38 -13.73
N GLY A 307 -1.46 12.09 -15.01
CA GLY A 307 -1.10 13.05 -16.06
C GLY A 307 -2.24 13.28 -17.05
N LYS A 308 -2.45 14.54 -17.44
CA LYS A 308 -3.40 14.96 -18.45
C LYS A 308 -2.75 15.93 -19.44
N ASN A 309 -2.56 15.48 -20.65
CA ASN A 309 -2.18 16.38 -21.75
C ASN A 309 -3.45 16.75 -22.55
N ALA A 310 -3.95 17.95 -22.30
CA ALA A 310 -5.19 18.41 -22.93
C ALA A 310 -5.03 18.67 -24.44
N THR A 311 -3.81 18.99 -24.90
CA THR A 311 -3.53 19.25 -26.33
C THR A 311 -3.61 17.97 -27.16
N GLU A 312 -3.09 16.87 -26.60
CA GLU A 312 -3.09 15.57 -27.28
C GLU A 312 -4.28 14.69 -26.89
N GLY A 313 -5.10 15.11 -25.92
CA GLY A 313 -6.20 14.32 -25.39
C GLY A 313 -5.74 13.03 -24.72
N THR A 314 -4.54 13.06 -24.10
CA THR A 314 -3.95 11.87 -23.49
C THR A 314 -3.96 11.93 -21.97
N PHE A 315 -4.17 10.77 -21.37
CA PHE A 315 -4.25 10.58 -19.91
C PHE A 315 -3.37 9.41 -19.51
N SER A 316 -2.74 9.52 -18.34
CA SER A 316 -1.91 8.46 -17.79
C SER A 316 -2.01 8.39 -16.28
N VAL A 317 -1.73 7.23 -15.72
CA VAL A 317 -1.43 7.06 -14.30
C VAL A 317 -0.18 6.21 -14.15
N GLN A 318 0.69 6.59 -13.22
CA GLN A 318 1.96 5.92 -12.97
C GLN A 318 2.26 5.83 -11.48
N GLU A 319 2.80 4.69 -11.07
CA GLU A 319 3.38 4.47 -9.76
C GLU A 319 4.84 4.94 -9.76
N VAL A 320 5.23 5.75 -8.77
CA VAL A 320 6.58 6.33 -8.67
C VAL A 320 7.07 6.23 -7.23
N TYR A 321 8.30 5.81 -7.06
CA TYR A 321 8.97 5.68 -5.75
C TYR A 321 10.04 6.75 -5.63
N LEU A 322 9.98 7.56 -4.58
CA LEU A 322 11.01 8.52 -4.19
C LEU A 322 11.67 8.04 -2.91
N THR A 323 12.98 8.07 -2.86
CA THR A 323 13.78 7.70 -1.69
C THR A 323 14.81 8.75 -1.38
N GLY A 324 15.14 8.92 -0.11
CA GLY A 324 16.16 9.87 0.32
C GLY A 324 16.94 9.37 1.51
N ALA A 325 18.23 9.68 1.49
CA ALA A 325 19.17 9.53 2.58
C ALA A 325 20.08 10.77 2.61
N PRO A 326 20.83 11.02 3.69
CA PRO A 326 21.73 12.17 3.75
C PRO A 326 22.68 12.26 2.54
N GLY A 327 22.52 13.30 1.74
CA GLY A 327 23.31 13.52 0.52
C GLY A 327 22.86 12.73 -0.71
N GLU A 328 21.83 11.89 -0.62
CA GLU A 328 21.41 11.04 -1.71
C GLU A 328 19.90 11.13 -2.00
N ALA A 329 19.58 10.98 -3.28
CA ALA A 329 18.21 10.92 -3.75
C ALA A 329 18.06 9.83 -4.80
N GLY A 330 16.93 9.11 -4.76
CA GLY A 330 16.60 8.08 -5.73
C GLY A 330 15.15 8.22 -6.20
N VAL A 331 14.91 8.04 -7.50
CA VAL A 331 13.58 7.89 -8.06
C VAL A 331 13.52 6.65 -8.93
N SER A 332 12.46 5.89 -8.78
CA SER A 332 12.17 4.73 -9.60
C SER A 332 10.75 4.79 -10.11
N GLN A 333 10.57 4.38 -11.35
CA GLN A 333 9.28 4.35 -12.01
C GLN A 333 8.72 2.93 -11.97
N GLY A 334 7.52 2.81 -11.44
CA GLY A 334 6.76 1.58 -11.36
C GLY A 334 5.82 1.38 -12.55
N PRO A 335 4.80 0.54 -12.38
CA PRO A 335 3.77 0.30 -13.39
C PRO A 335 3.10 1.59 -13.84
N PHE A 336 2.79 1.66 -15.14
CA PHE A 336 2.03 2.75 -15.71
C PHE A 336 0.98 2.25 -16.69
N VAL A 337 -0.08 3.04 -16.85
CA VAL A 337 -1.05 2.87 -17.92
C VAL A 337 -1.42 4.23 -18.52
N SER A 338 -1.62 4.27 -19.81
CA SER A 338 -1.89 5.49 -20.57
C SER A 338 -2.95 5.22 -21.64
N SER A 339 -3.71 6.24 -21.99
CA SER A 339 -4.65 6.21 -23.12
C SER A 339 -3.96 6.19 -24.50
N LYS A 340 -2.65 6.46 -24.52
CA LYS A 340 -1.75 6.19 -25.66
C LYS A 340 -0.58 5.37 -25.12
N GLU A 341 -0.21 4.30 -25.75
CA GLU A 341 0.78 3.30 -25.32
C GLU A 341 2.22 3.83 -25.09
N THR A 342 2.40 5.12 -24.84
CA THR A 342 3.69 5.76 -24.60
C THR A 342 3.75 6.41 -23.23
N THR A 343 4.90 6.32 -22.56
CA THR A 343 5.19 7.10 -21.35
C THR A 343 5.07 8.58 -21.64
N GLN A 344 4.30 9.29 -20.83
CA GLN A 344 4.05 10.73 -21.02
C GLN A 344 4.83 11.59 -20.04
N LEU A 345 5.36 10.98 -19.00
CA LEU A 345 6.06 11.65 -17.91
C LEU A 345 7.43 11.01 -17.67
N GLU A 346 8.40 11.86 -17.42
CA GLU A 346 9.73 11.51 -16.97
C GLU A 346 9.95 12.09 -15.56
N PHE A 347 10.56 11.31 -14.69
CA PHE A 347 10.75 11.65 -13.28
C PHE A 347 12.23 11.71 -12.97
N THR A 348 12.61 12.77 -12.24
CA THR A 348 13.97 12.93 -11.71
C THR A 348 13.90 13.30 -10.23
N SER A 349 14.96 12.96 -9.50
CA SER A 349 15.11 13.32 -8.09
C SER A 349 16.39 14.08 -7.85
N ALA A 350 16.40 14.92 -6.81
CA ALA A 350 17.60 15.62 -6.36
C ALA A 350 17.56 15.78 -4.85
N TYR A 351 18.73 15.60 -4.22
CA TYR A 351 18.92 15.98 -2.84
C TYR A 351 19.07 17.50 -2.73
N LEU A 352 18.25 18.12 -1.88
CA LEU A 352 18.17 19.56 -1.73
C LEU A 352 19.01 19.98 -0.50
N THR A 353 20.24 20.39 -0.73
CA THR A 353 21.26 20.63 0.32
C THR A 353 21.10 21.94 1.08
N THR A 354 20.17 22.83 0.67
CA THR A 354 20.36 24.24 1.03
C THR A 354 19.71 24.66 2.33
N THR A 355 18.73 23.95 2.89
CA THR A 355 18.13 24.32 4.17
C THR A 355 17.36 23.21 4.93
N ASP A 356 16.88 22.16 4.25
CA ASP A 356 15.81 21.35 4.83
C ASP A 356 16.04 19.83 4.77
N ASN A 357 17.26 19.37 4.49
CA ASN A 357 17.52 17.91 4.47
C ASN A 357 16.47 17.13 3.63
N SER A 358 16.10 17.66 2.48
CA SER A 358 14.96 17.20 1.69
C SER A 358 15.37 16.55 0.38
N VAL A 359 14.52 15.65 -0.11
CA VAL A 359 14.61 15.08 -1.46
C VAL A 359 13.45 15.56 -2.32
N GLY A 360 13.79 16.20 -3.44
CA GLY A 360 12.82 16.72 -4.39
C GLY A 360 12.51 15.73 -5.50
N LEU A 361 11.23 15.69 -5.91
CA LEU A 361 10.74 15.04 -7.11
C LEU A 361 10.43 16.09 -8.16
N SER A 362 11.04 15.94 -9.34
CA SER A 362 10.74 16.79 -10.51
C SER A 362 10.15 15.95 -11.64
N ILE A 363 9.25 16.55 -12.40
CA ILE A 363 8.53 15.89 -13.49
C ILE A 363 8.71 16.70 -14.77
N ALA A 364 8.97 16.00 -15.88
CA ALA A 364 8.94 16.54 -17.23
C ALA A 364 7.89 15.79 -18.06
N SER A 365 7.28 16.49 -19.02
CA SER A 365 6.44 15.87 -20.05
C SER A 365 7.32 15.40 -21.20
N THR A 366 7.16 14.15 -21.62
CA THR A 366 7.83 13.59 -22.80
C THR A 366 7.05 13.88 -24.08
N SER A 367 5.81 14.33 -23.98
CA SER A 367 4.97 14.73 -25.11
C SER A 367 5.15 16.21 -25.44
N GLY A 368 4.96 16.59 -26.68
CA GLY A 368 5.23 17.93 -27.19
C GLY A 368 4.35 19.09 -26.70
N GLY A 369 3.62 18.91 -25.61
CA GLY A 369 2.70 19.89 -25.00
C GLY A 369 2.83 20.01 -23.49
N SER A 370 2.03 20.91 -22.93
CA SER A 370 1.90 21.03 -21.48
C SER A 370 1.05 19.89 -20.92
N THR A 371 1.55 19.22 -19.90
CA THR A 371 0.81 18.18 -19.17
C THR A 371 0.48 18.69 -17.76
N VAL A 372 -0.77 18.59 -17.37
CA VAL A 372 -1.19 18.84 -15.98
C VAL A 372 -1.02 17.54 -15.20
N VAL A 373 -0.33 17.60 -14.09
CA VAL A 373 -0.07 16.47 -13.21
C VAL A 373 -0.62 16.71 -11.82
N ASN A 374 -1.15 15.66 -11.22
CA ASN A 374 -1.59 15.59 -9.83
C ASN A 374 -1.06 14.30 -9.24
N ALA A 375 -0.93 14.20 -7.93
CA ALA A 375 -0.55 12.95 -7.30
C ALA A 375 -1.23 12.71 -5.96
N TYR A 376 -1.41 11.44 -5.65
CA TYR A 376 -1.63 10.94 -4.30
C TYR A 376 -0.32 10.32 -3.81
N ARG A 377 0.16 10.78 -2.65
CA ARG A 377 1.41 10.33 -2.04
C ARG A 377 1.14 9.60 -0.73
N ILE A 378 1.83 8.49 -0.52
CA ILE A 378 1.92 7.76 0.74
C ILE A 378 3.35 7.86 1.25
N ASN A 379 3.55 8.27 2.50
CA ASN A 379 4.85 8.35 3.15
C ASN A 379 5.13 7.11 3.99
N CYS A 380 6.37 6.63 3.96
CA CYS A 380 6.95 5.88 5.06
C CYS A 380 7.69 6.85 5.96
N LEU A 381 7.19 7.03 7.17
CA LEU A 381 7.74 7.97 8.12
C LEU A 381 9.15 7.55 8.55
N ALA A 382 10.01 8.53 8.73
CA ALA A 382 11.28 8.39 9.45
C ALA A 382 11.04 8.16 10.95
N GLU A 383 12.10 8.12 11.76
CA GLU A 383 12.00 7.91 13.20
C GLU A 383 11.18 8.97 13.96
#